data_3b2d69c039e6b3ab72731d99e80407dd
#
_entry.id   3b2d69c039e6b3ab72731d99e80407dd
#
_cell.length_a   1.000
_cell.length_b   1.000
_cell.length_c   1.000
_cell.angle_alpha   90.00
_cell.angle_beta   90.00
_cell.angle_gamma   90.00
#
_symmetry.space_group_name_H-M   'P 1'
#
loop_
_entity.id
_entity.type
_entity.pdbx_description
1 polymer ?
#
loop_
_entity_poly.entity_id
_entity_poly.type
_entity_poly.pdbx_seq_one_letter_code
_entity_poly.pdbx_strand_id
1 'polypeptide(L)'
;MKSDLAKNPLDWSPDGRFLVYYVEDPKTNADLWILPAGGDRKPMPFLQTPFNETQGQFSPGSEGAPAGAPRWVAYSSDESGAWQIYVQPFPGGTSGRGGKFQVSTNGGLQPRWRADGKELFYIAPDGKLMAVEVKMSPRFETGVPKALFTTRISGGTTSVHVFRYAVAPDGKRFLINTMPQTDEPNASPITVVLNWTAGLKK
;
A
#
# COMPACT_ATOMS: atom_id res chain seq x y z
N MET A 1 25.50 -6.60 -5.34
CA MET A 1 25.44 -5.86 -6.61
C MET A 1 25.39 -4.38 -6.26
N LYS A 2 26.42 -3.61 -6.57
CA LYS A 2 26.38 -2.15 -6.49
C LYS A 2 25.68 -1.67 -7.77
N SER A 3 24.46 -1.24 -7.67
CA SER A 3 23.73 -0.55 -8.72
C SER A 3 23.66 0.92 -8.33
N ASP A 4 23.95 1.82 -9.27
CA ASP A 4 23.91 3.27 -9.07
C ASP A 4 22.47 3.82 -9.03
N LEU A 5 21.48 2.95 -9.27
CA LEU A 5 20.06 3.31 -9.22
C LEU A 5 19.59 3.56 -7.79
N ALA A 6 18.79 4.59 -7.61
CA ALA A 6 18.17 4.92 -6.33
C ALA A 6 17.27 3.76 -5.85
N LYS A 7 17.37 3.44 -4.56
CA LYS A 7 16.58 2.40 -3.90
C LYS A 7 15.79 3.04 -2.78
N ASN A 8 14.47 2.95 -2.88
CA ASN A 8 13.55 3.61 -1.98
C ASN A 8 12.79 2.56 -1.15
N PRO A 9 13.11 2.42 0.15
CA PRO A 9 12.44 1.45 1.01
C PRO A 9 10.96 1.82 1.19
N LEU A 10 10.08 0.82 1.19
CA LEU A 10 8.65 1.00 1.28
C LEU A 10 8.06 0.37 2.53
N ASP A 11 8.38 -0.90 2.80
CA ASP A 11 7.82 -1.62 3.92
C ASP A 11 8.70 -2.78 4.36
N TRP A 12 8.55 -3.16 5.62
CA TRP A 12 9.23 -4.31 6.23
C TRP A 12 8.19 -5.38 6.58
N SER A 13 8.47 -6.64 6.19
CA SER A 13 7.54 -7.71 6.50
C SER A 13 7.33 -7.86 8.01
N PRO A 14 6.10 -8.17 8.50
CA PRO A 14 5.81 -8.26 9.91
C PRO A 14 6.66 -9.30 10.68
N ASP A 15 7.18 -10.31 9.99
CA ASP A 15 8.09 -11.31 10.54
C ASP A 15 9.56 -10.90 10.52
N GLY A 16 9.87 -9.68 10.05
CA GLY A 16 11.21 -9.13 9.99
C GLY A 16 12.15 -9.75 8.95
N ARG A 17 11.65 -10.61 8.06
CA ARG A 17 12.50 -11.36 7.13
C ARG A 17 12.73 -10.71 5.78
N PHE A 18 11.88 -9.78 5.38
CA PHE A 18 11.92 -9.17 4.06
C PHE A 18 11.68 -7.66 4.11
N LEU A 19 12.38 -6.93 3.26
CA LEU A 19 12.14 -5.53 2.95
C LEU A 19 11.64 -5.44 1.51
N VAL A 20 10.51 -4.75 1.28
CA VAL A 20 10.11 -4.34 -0.06
C VAL A 20 10.58 -2.91 -0.32
N TYR A 21 11.13 -2.68 -1.51
CA TYR A 21 11.59 -1.37 -1.96
C TYR A 21 11.33 -1.24 -3.46
N TYR A 22 11.33 -0.02 -3.99
CA TYR A 22 11.30 0.18 -5.42
C TYR A 22 12.63 0.74 -5.93
N VAL A 23 12.89 0.46 -7.19
CA VAL A 23 14.05 0.94 -7.95
C VAL A 23 13.52 1.67 -9.17
N GLU A 24 14.02 2.88 -9.42
CA GLU A 24 13.76 3.59 -10.67
C GLU A 24 14.76 3.12 -11.74
N ASP A 25 14.30 2.29 -12.65
CA ASP A 25 15.10 1.80 -13.79
C ASP A 25 14.71 2.57 -15.05
N PRO A 26 15.66 3.16 -15.80
CA PRO A 26 15.36 3.91 -17.02
C PRO A 26 14.65 3.11 -18.12
N LYS A 27 14.66 1.76 -18.03
CA LYS A 27 14.05 0.88 -19.05
C LYS A 27 12.68 0.35 -18.65
N THR A 28 12.47 0.12 -17.35
CA THR A 28 11.25 -0.52 -16.81
C THR A 28 10.47 0.40 -15.88
N ASN A 29 10.96 1.62 -15.63
CA ASN A 29 10.39 2.60 -14.72
C ASN A 29 10.55 2.21 -13.23
N ALA A 30 9.53 2.37 -12.41
CA ALA A 30 9.59 2.01 -11.00
C ALA A 30 9.20 0.54 -10.81
N ASP A 31 10.16 -0.28 -10.40
CA ASP A 31 10.01 -1.72 -10.18
C ASP A 31 10.04 -2.07 -8.70
N LEU A 32 9.23 -3.03 -8.26
CA LEU A 32 9.26 -3.56 -6.90
C LEU A 32 10.26 -4.70 -6.74
N TRP A 33 11.08 -4.58 -5.72
CA TRP A 33 12.12 -5.55 -5.35
C TRP A 33 11.97 -5.98 -3.91
N ILE A 34 12.41 -7.20 -3.62
CA ILE A 34 12.46 -7.79 -2.28
C ILE A 34 13.91 -8.01 -1.88
N LEU A 35 14.26 -7.56 -0.68
CA LEU A 35 15.53 -7.84 -0.03
C LEU A 35 15.32 -8.76 1.18
N PRO A 36 15.85 -9.99 1.19
CA PRO A 36 15.87 -10.80 2.40
C PRO A 36 16.75 -10.15 3.48
N ALA A 37 16.27 -10.11 4.72
CA ALA A 37 17.02 -9.56 5.86
C ALA A 37 18.10 -10.51 6.38
N GLY A 38 17.95 -11.80 6.09
CA GLY A 38 18.90 -12.86 6.48
C GLY A 38 19.49 -13.62 5.27
N GLY A 39 20.32 -14.62 5.54
CA GLY A 39 20.97 -15.42 4.52
C GLY A 39 21.97 -14.61 3.70
N ASP A 40 22.02 -14.87 2.40
CA ASP A 40 22.93 -14.21 1.45
C ASP A 40 22.54 -12.76 1.13
N ARG A 41 21.38 -12.30 1.61
CA ARG A 41 20.83 -10.96 1.39
C ARG A 41 20.81 -10.55 -0.09
N LYS A 42 20.52 -11.50 -0.96
CA LYS A 42 20.47 -11.27 -2.39
C LYS A 42 19.13 -10.67 -2.80
N PRO A 43 19.10 -9.46 -3.35
CA PRO A 43 17.87 -8.86 -3.85
C PRO A 43 17.27 -9.68 -4.99
N MET A 44 15.96 -9.74 -5.05
CA MET A 44 15.21 -10.37 -6.13
C MET A 44 14.07 -9.48 -6.62
N PRO A 45 13.81 -9.42 -7.93
CA PRO A 45 12.68 -8.68 -8.45
C PRO A 45 11.38 -9.33 -7.95
N PHE A 46 10.44 -8.50 -7.50
CA PHE A 46 9.07 -8.92 -7.20
C PHE A 46 8.15 -8.61 -8.38
N LEU A 47 8.19 -7.37 -8.86
CA LEU A 47 7.53 -6.92 -10.08
C LEU A 47 8.52 -6.11 -10.90
N GLN A 48 8.68 -6.48 -12.15
CA GLN A 48 9.51 -5.77 -13.11
C GLN A 48 8.80 -5.82 -14.45
N THR A 49 8.04 -4.77 -14.75
CA THR A 49 7.21 -4.67 -15.93
C THR A 49 7.49 -3.34 -16.68
N PRO A 50 6.92 -3.09 -17.85
CA PRO A 50 7.05 -1.78 -18.51
C PRO A 50 6.29 -0.64 -17.83
N PHE A 51 5.55 -0.94 -16.75
CA PHE A 51 4.73 0.02 -16.02
C PHE A 51 5.43 0.46 -14.73
N ASN A 52 4.82 1.39 -14.02
CA ASN A 52 5.30 1.77 -12.69
C ASN A 52 4.63 0.90 -11.62
N GLU A 53 5.44 0.28 -10.78
CA GLU A 53 5.00 -0.41 -9.57
C GLU A 53 5.67 0.24 -8.36
N THR A 54 4.86 0.74 -7.45
CA THR A 54 5.35 1.44 -6.26
C THR A 54 4.45 1.21 -5.06
N GLN A 55 4.84 1.80 -3.91
CA GLN A 55 4.06 1.77 -2.68
C GLN A 55 3.71 0.35 -2.20
N GLY A 56 4.63 -0.60 -2.41
CA GLY A 56 4.47 -1.98 -1.95
C GLY A 56 4.31 -2.08 -0.44
N GLN A 57 3.32 -2.86 0.01
CA GLN A 57 3.01 -3.12 1.42
C GLN A 57 2.78 -4.60 1.63
N PHE A 58 3.52 -5.22 2.54
CA PHE A 58 3.25 -6.59 2.96
C PHE A 58 1.93 -6.69 3.71
N SER A 59 1.18 -7.75 3.46
CA SER A 59 0.04 -8.07 4.31
C SER A 59 0.51 -8.40 5.73
N PRO A 60 -0.32 -8.12 6.75
CA PRO A 60 -0.13 -8.72 8.07
C PRO A 60 -0.06 -10.24 7.98
N GLY A 61 0.56 -10.88 8.97
CA GLY A 61 0.59 -12.33 9.06
C GLY A 61 -0.83 -12.89 9.10
N SER A 62 -1.07 -13.94 8.32
CA SER A 62 -2.38 -14.59 8.26
C SER A 62 -2.44 -15.81 9.16
N GLU A 63 -3.64 -16.13 9.63
CA GLU A 63 -3.91 -17.33 10.40
C GLU A 63 -3.43 -18.58 9.63
N GLY A 64 -2.73 -19.48 10.32
CA GLY A 64 -2.15 -20.70 9.72
C GLY A 64 -0.84 -20.49 8.95
N ALA A 65 -0.29 -19.27 8.90
CA ALA A 65 1.09 -19.00 8.45
C ALA A 65 2.06 -18.98 9.66
N PRO A 66 3.37 -19.19 9.46
CA PRO A 66 4.35 -18.87 10.49
C PRO A 66 4.11 -17.47 11.03
N ALA A 67 4.32 -17.26 12.34
CA ALA A 67 3.99 -16.00 13.00
C ALA A 67 4.52 -14.79 12.23
N GLY A 68 3.62 -13.90 11.81
CA GLY A 68 3.95 -12.67 11.08
C GLY A 68 4.30 -12.86 9.60
N ALA A 69 4.36 -14.10 9.05
CA ALA A 69 4.72 -14.29 7.65
C ALA A 69 3.66 -13.68 6.69
N PRO A 70 4.05 -12.75 5.82
CA PRO A 70 3.13 -12.18 4.85
C PRO A 70 2.79 -13.21 3.77
N ARG A 71 1.57 -13.15 3.25
CA ARG A 71 1.13 -13.97 2.11
C ARG A 71 0.87 -13.14 0.86
N TRP A 72 0.75 -11.84 1.02
CA TRP A 72 0.35 -10.93 -0.04
C TRP A 72 1.17 -9.65 0.01
N VAL A 73 1.32 -9.00 -1.13
CA VAL A 73 1.81 -7.62 -1.25
C VAL A 73 0.75 -6.81 -1.96
N ALA A 74 0.31 -5.72 -1.32
CA ALA A 74 -0.50 -4.69 -1.96
C ALA A 74 0.44 -3.63 -2.56
N TYR A 75 0.10 -3.10 -3.73
CA TYR A 75 0.93 -2.08 -4.40
C TYR A 75 0.08 -1.21 -5.32
N SER A 76 0.65 -0.08 -5.75
CA SER A 76 0.08 0.79 -6.77
C SER A 76 0.77 0.54 -8.10
N SER A 77 -0.01 0.44 -9.19
CA SER A 77 0.52 0.37 -10.56
C SER A 77 -0.36 1.14 -11.54
N ASP A 78 0.28 1.67 -12.60
CA ASP A 78 -0.39 2.36 -13.71
C ASP A 78 -0.64 1.48 -14.94
N GLU A 79 -0.48 0.17 -14.83
CA GLU A 79 -0.59 -0.81 -15.91
C GLU A 79 -1.94 -0.80 -16.65
N SER A 80 -3.01 -0.34 -16.01
CA SER A 80 -4.34 -0.20 -16.64
C SER A 80 -4.56 1.15 -17.33
N GLY A 81 -3.51 1.97 -17.46
CA GLY A 81 -3.58 3.35 -17.98
C GLY A 81 -3.92 4.39 -16.92
N ALA A 82 -4.19 3.97 -15.69
CA ALA A 82 -4.39 4.82 -14.52
C ALA A 82 -3.88 4.11 -13.26
N TRP A 83 -3.48 4.88 -12.26
CA TRP A 83 -3.04 4.32 -10.99
C TRP A 83 -4.15 3.53 -10.30
N GLN A 84 -3.90 2.26 -10.03
CA GLN A 84 -4.81 1.34 -9.34
C GLN A 84 -4.07 0.59 -8.23
N ILE A 85 -4.85 0.09 -7.28
CA ILE A 85 -4.35 -0.80 -6.23
C ILE A 85 -4.51 -2.24 -6.68
N TYR A 86 -3.40 -2.97 -6.61
CA TYR A 86 -3.34 -4.40 -6.87
C TYR A 86 -2.83 -5.16 -5.64
N VAL A 87 -3.15 -6.44 -5.59
CA VAL A 87 -2.61 -7.38 -4.60
C VAL A 87 -2.11 -8.62 -5.32
N GLN A 88 -0.91 -9.07 -4.94
CA GLN A 88 -0.32 -10.31 -5.46
C GLN A 88 0.19 -11.23 -4.35
N PRO A 89 0.24 -12.56 -4.58
CA PRO A 89 0.81 -13.50 -3.62
C PRO A 89 2.28 -13.24 -3.32
N PHE A 90 2.68 -13.50 -2.09
CA PHE A 90 4.07 -13.47 -1.67
C PHE A 90 4.46 -14.78 -0.94
N PRO A 91 5.63 -15.38 -1.23
CA PRO A 91 6.51 -15.08 -2.37
C PRO A 91 5.89 -15.54 -3.69
N GLY A 92 5.96 -14.72 -4.73
CA GLY A 92 5.37 -15.06 -6.03
C GLY A 92 5.79 -14.09 -7.12
N GLY A 93 5.38 -12.84 -7.02
CA GLY A 93 5.70 -11.79 -7.99
C GLY A 93 5.42 -12.21 -9.44
N THR A 94 6.34 -11.92 -10.35
CA THR A 94 6.26 -12.27 -11.78
C THR A 94 6.18 -13.78 -12.07
N SER A 95 6.46 -14.64 -11.08
CA SER A 95 6.39 -16.10 -11.24
C SER A 95 4.96 -16.66 -11.29
N GLY A 96 3.95 -15.82 -11.12
CA GLY A 96 2.58 -16.04 -11.60
C GLY A 96 1.76 -17.16 -10.95
N ARG A 97 2.19 -17.79 -9.88
CA ARG A 97 1.36 -18.79 -9.18
C ARG A 97 0.47 -18.12 -8.14
N GLY A 98 -0.77 -17.79 -8.53
CA GLY A 98 -1.77 -17.33 -7.58
C GLY A 98 -2.62 -16.13 -8.03
N GLY A 99 -2.34 -15.52 -9.16
CA GLY A 99 -3.14 -14.44 -9.73
C GLY A 99 -2.81 -13.06 -9.13
N LYS A 100 -3.17 -12.04 -9.87
CA LYS A 100 -3.15 -10.62 -9.50
C LYS A 100 -4.60 -10.17 -9.34
N PHE A 101 -4.87 -9.43 -8.27
CA PHE A 101 -6.21 -8.94 -7.95
C PHE A 101 -6.19 -7.42 -7.94
N GLN A 102 -7.04 -6.81 -8.77
CA GLN A 102 -7.29 -5.38 -8.70
C GLN A 102 -8.28 -5.11 -7.56
N VAL A 103 -7.92 -4.18 -6.68
CA VAL A 103 -8.71 -3.83 -5.48
C VAL A 103 -9.49 -2.54 -5.69
N SER A 104 -8.86 -1.53 -6.26
CA SER A 104 -9.54 -0.25 -6.59
C SER A 104 -10.28 -0.35 -7.91
N THR A 105 -11.38 0.40 -8.07
CA THR A 105 -12.20 0.41 -9.27
C THR A 105 -12.09 1.70 -10.07
N ASN A 106 -11.85 2.82 -9.41
CA ASN A 106 -11.82 4.17 -9.99
C ASN A 106 -10.49 4.88 -9.70
N GLY A 107 -9.39 4.13 -9.70
CA GLY A 107 -8.09 4.65 -9.32
C GLY A 107 -7.79 4.48 -7.83
N GLY A 108 -6.51 4.51 -7.49
CA GLY A 108 -6.06 4.42 -6.10
C GLY A 108 -4.56 4.47 -5.96
N LEU A 109 -4.10 5.02 -4.84
CA LEU A 109 -2.71 5.12 -4.42
C LEU A 109 -2.58 4.87 -2.92
N GLN A 110 -1.35 4.58 -2.50
CA GLN A 110 -0.98 4.49 -1.08
C GLN A 110 -1.75 3.40 -0.32
N PRO A 111 -1.70 2.13 -0.74
CA PRO A 111 -2.38 1.05 -0.03
C PRO A 111 -1.83 0.88 1.40
N ARG A 112 -2.71 0.66 2.37
CA ARG A 112 -2.38 0.36 3.77
C ARG A 112 -3.29 -0.74 4.31
N TRP A 113 -2.70 -1.79 4.85
CA TRP A 113 -3.45 -2.84 5.51
C TRP A 113 -3.90 -2.43 6.92
N ARG A 114 -5.09 -2.88 7.33
CA ARG A 114 -5.41 -2.99 8.74
C ARG A 114 -4.54 -4.10 9.37
N ALA A 115 -4.18 -3.95 10.64
CA ALA A 115 -3.25 -4.87 11.29
C ALA A 115 -3.72 -6.34 11.34
N ASP A 116 -5.03 -6.59 11.29
CA ASP A 116 -5.62 -7.94 11.24
C ASP A 116 -5.81 -8.47 9.80
N GLY A 117 -5.45 -7.67 8.77
CA GLY A 117 -5.55 -8.04 7.37
C GLY A 117 -6.97 -8.12 6.79
N LYS A 118 -7.99 -7.71 7.54
CA LYS A 118 -9.40 -7.79 7.10
C LYS A 118 -9.85 -6.60 6.27
N GLU A 119 -9.05 -5.54 6.22
CA GLU A 119 -9.30 -4.36 5.38
C GLU A 119 -8.02 -3.87 4.74
N LEU A 120 -8.17 -3.31 3.54
CA LEU A 120 -7.17 -2.55 2.83
C LEU A 120 -7.70 -1.13 2.61
N PHE A 121 -6.92 -0.13 3.00
CA PHE A 121 -7.22 1.28 2.79
C PHE A 121 -6.41 1.82 1.64
N TYR A 122 -6.91 2.83 0.94
CA TYR A 122 -6.18 3.55 -0.10
C TYR A 122 -6.77 4.94 -0.34
N ILE A 123 -6.03 5.82 -1.01
CA ILE A 123 -6.50 7.15 -1.42
C ILE A 123 -6.99 7.07 -2.86
N ALA A 124 -8.25 7.44 -3.07
CA ALA A 124 -8.85 7.58 -4.40
C ALA A 124 -8.42 8.89 -5.07
N PRO A 125 -8.52 9.02 -6.42
CA PRO A 125 -8.10 10.22 -7.16
C PRO A 125 -8.83 11.50 -6.72
N ASP A 126 -10.05 11.39 -6.20
CA ASP A 126 -10.84 12.51 -5.66
C ASP A 126 -10.45 12.89 -4.22
N GLY A 127 -9.39 12.29 -3.69
CA GLY A 127 -8.88 12.56 -2.34
C GLY A 127 -9.62 11.86 -1.22
N LYS A 128 -10.56 10.98 -1.51
CA LYS A 128 -11.23 10.19 -0.47
C LYS A 128 -10.35 9.05 0.01
N LEU A 129 -10.34 8.84 1.33
CA LEU A 129 -9.86 7.60 1.91
C LEU A 129 -10.92 6.52 1.69
N MET A 130 -10.48 5.42 1.07
CA MET A 130 -11.32 4.27 0.77
C MET A 130 -10.96 3.11 1.69
N ALA A 131 -11.95 2.27 2.01
CA ALA A 131 -11.79 1.00 2.70
C ALA A 131 -12.37 -0.13 1.85
N VAL A 132 -11.67 -1.26 1.81
CA VAL A 132 -12.11 -2.48 1.15
C VAL A 132 -11.99 -3.63 2.12
N GLU A 133 -13.07 -4.35 2.35
CA GLU A 133 -13.04 -5.61 3.08
C GLU A 133 -12.24 -6.64 2.29
N VAL A 134 -11.39 -7.41 2.98
CA VAL A 134 -10.50 -8.39 2.37
C VAL A 134 -10.61 -9.71 3.12
N LYS A 135 -10.64 -10.81 2.37
CA LYS A 135 -10.39 -12.16 2.85
C LYS A 135 -9.12 -12.69 2.21
N MET A 136 -8.16 -13.10 3.01
CA MET A 136 -6.85 -13.56 2.54
C MET A 136 -6.72 -15.09 2.44
N SER A 137 -7.67 -15.84 2.97
CA SER A 137 -7.64 -17.31 3.01
C SER A 137 -9.06 -17.87 2.89
N PRO A 138 -9.27 -19.01 2.22
CA PRO A 138 -8.32 -19.83 1.45
C PRO A 138 -7.87 -19.19 0.13
N ARG A 139 -8.64 -18.23 -0.39
CA ARG A 139 -8.34 -17.43 -1.59
C ARG A 139 -8.42 -15.96 -1.24
N PHE A 140 -7.73 -15.13 -2.03
CA PHE A 140 -7.87 -13.70 -1.91
C PHE A 140 -9.20 -13.26 -2.53
N GLU A 141 -10.01 -12.57 -1.74
CA GLU A 141 -11.28 -11.98 -2.16
C GLU A 141 -11.37 -10.55 -1.65
N THR A 142 -11.99 -9.66 -2.41
CA THR A 142 -12.25 -8.28 -2.02
C THR A 142 -13.74 -7.97 -2.05
N GLY A 143 -14.17 -7.17 -1.09
CA GLY A 143 -15.48 -6.51 -1.14
C GLY A 143 -15.49 -5.31 -2.11
N VAL A 144 -16.60 -4.60 -2.11
CA VAL A 144 -16.74 -3.35 -2.87
C VAL A 144 -16.08 -2.21 -2.07
N PRO A 145 -15.24 -1.37 -2.72
CA PRO A 145 -14.65 -0.21 -2.07
C PRO A 145 -15.71 0.75 -1.51
N LYS A 146 -15.53 1.18 -0.26
CA LYS A 146 -16.41 2.13 0.44
C LYS A 146 -15.61 3.39 0.75
N ALA A 147 -16.16 4.56 0.42
CA ALA A 147 -15.58 5.84 0.82
C ALA A 147 -15.82 6.07 2.31
N LEU A 148 -14.76 6.45 3.04
CA LEU A 148 -14.84 6.79 4.45
C LEU A 148 -15.05 8.31 4.64
N PHE A 149 -14.11 9.09 4.16
CA PHE A 149 -14.15 10.55 4.21
C PHE A 149 -13.18 11.16 3.20
N THR A 150 -13.37 12.44 2.90
CA THR A 150 -12.44 13.22 2.06
C THR A 150 -11.22 13.64 2.88
N THR A 151 -10.04 13.40 2.35
CA THR A 151 -8.77 13.85 2.94
C THR A 151 -8.31 15.16 2.32
N ARG A 152 -7.37 15.85 3.01
CA ARG A 152 -6.63 17.01 2.45
C ARG A 152 -5.15 16.65 2.37
N ILE A 153 -4.84 15.54 1.75
CA ILE A 153 -3.47 15.04 1.70
C ILE A 153 -2.54 16.06 1.05
N SER A 154 -1.43 16.35 1.73
CA SER A 154 -0.37 17.21 1.22
C SER A 154 0.23 16.64 -0.07
N GLY A 155 0.42 17.48 -1.09
CA GLY A 155 0.96 17.06 -2.40
C GLY A 155 -0.06 16.39 -3.31
N GLY A 156 -1.36 16.42 -2.96
CA GLY A 156 -2.44 15.85 -3.75
C GLY A 156 -2.43 14.33 -3.81
N THR A 157 -3.25 13.79 -4.70
CA THR A 157 -3.43 12.35 -4.89
C THR A 157 -2.40 11.72 -5.85
N THR A 158 -1.45 12.51 -6.36
CA THR A 158 -0.47 12.08 -7.37
C THR A 158 0.90 11.70 -6.80
N SER A 159 1.09 11.77 -5.48
CA SER A 159 2.37 11.43 -4.86
C SER A 159 2.55 9.91 -4.83
N VAL A 160 3.23 9.39 -5.84
CA VAL A 160 3.45 7.94 -6.03
C VAL A 160 4.66 7.38 -5.28
N HIS A 161 5.50 8.25 -4.70
CA HIS A 161 6.76 7.83 -4.08
C HIS A 161 6.70 7.80 -2.55
N VAL A 162 5.66 8.37 -1.93
CA VAL A 162 5.56 8.49 -0.47
C VAL A 162 4.16 8.14 0.02
N PHE A 163 4.11 7.68 1.26
CA PHE A 163 2.86 7.55 2.00
C PHE A 163 2.58 8.81 2.79
N ARG A 164 1.37 9.32 2.69
CA ARG A 164 0.92 10.56 3.36
C ARG A 164 -0.04 10.30 4.50
N TYR A 165 -0.32 9.04 4.80
CA TYR A 165 -1.12 8.66 5.94
C TYR A 165 -0.65 7.33 6.54
N ALA A 166 -1.05 7.11 7.78
CA ALA A 166 -0.88 5.85 8.49
C ALA A 166 -2.21 5.42 9.11
N VAL A 167 -2.39 4.11 9.27
CA VAL A 167 -3.57 3.49 9.86
C VAL A 167 -3.21 2.95 11.23
N ALA A 168 -4.01 3.27 12.26
CA ALA A 168 -3.87 2.63 13.56
C ALA A 168 -4.23 1.13 13.47
N PRO A 169 -3.67 0.27 14.34
CA PRO A 169 -3.90 -1.18 14.26
C PRO A 169 -5.37 -1.60 14.26
N ASP A 170 -6.23 -0.84 14.93
CA ASP A 170 -7.67 -1.08 15.01
C ASP A 170 -8.45 -0.69 13.73
N GLY A 171 -7.80 -0.01 12.78
CA GLY A 171 -8.43 0.50 11.56
C GLY A 171 -9.42 1.65 11.78
N LYS A 172 -9.52 2.19 12.99
CA LYS A 172 -10.51 3.24 13.35
C LYS A 172 -9.93 4.63 13.44
N ARG A 173 -8.61 4.76 13.38
CA ARG A 173 -7.90 6.02 13.50
C ARG A 173 -6.86 6.13 12.39
N PHE A 174 -6.75 7.34 11.84
CA PHE A 174 -5.84 7.64 10.76
C PHE A 174 -5.00 8.86 11.12
N LEU A 175 -3.70 8.77 10.92
CA LEU A 175 -2.80 9.91 10.95
C LEU A 175 -2.59 10.37 9.52
N ILE A 176 -2.92 11.63 9.21
CA ILE A 176 -2.88 12.14 7.84
C ILE A 176 -2.02 13.40 7.78
N ASN A 177 -1.06 13.42 6.86
CA ASN A 177 -0.31 14.63 6.54
C ASN A 177 -1.15 15.52 5.62
N THR A 178 -1.68 16.62 6.17
CA THR A 178 -2.59 17.52 5.47
C THR A 178 -1.93 18.84 5.10
N MET A 179 -2.47 19.52 4.08
CA MET A 179 -2.14 20.91 3.80
C MET A 179 -2.77 21.80 4.88
N PRO A 180 -2.05 22.82 5.41
CA PRO A 180 -2.65 23.83 6.27
C PRO A 180 -3.81 24.51 5.57
N GLN A 181 -4.85 24.88 6.33
CA GLN A 181 -5.83 25.86 5.81
C GLN A 181 -5.15 27.22 5.74
N THR A 182 -5.27 27.90 4.60
CA THR A 182 -4.63 29.20 4.35
C THR A 182 -5.15 30.32 5.27
N ASP A 183 -6.24 30.09 5.98
CA ASP A 183 -6.89 31.07 6.87
C ASP A 183 -6.42 31.01 8.33
N GLU A 184 -5.57 30.02 8.69
CA GLU A 184 -5.02 29.91 10.04
C GLU A 184 -3.48 29.87 9.99
N PRO A 185 -2.79 30.94 10.36
CA PRO A 185 -1.31 31.01 10.31
C PRO A 185 -0.59 30.04 11.25
N ASN A 186 -1.31 29.29 12.10
CA ASN A 186 -0.73 28.32 13.06
C ASN A 186 -1.37 26.94 12.98
N ALA A 187 -2.09 26.60 11.88
CA ALA A 187 -2.68 25.27 11.77
C ALA A 187 -1.59 24.18 11.72
N SER A 188 -1.68 23.22 12.63
CA SER A 188 -0.80 22.04 12.60
C SER A 188 -1.02 21.25 11.29
N PRO A 189 0.05 20.89 10.57
CA PRO A 189 -0.07 20.13 9.32
C PRO A 189 -0.50 18.68 9.54
N ILE A 190 -0.76 18.27 10.78
CA ILE A 190 -1.09 16.89 11.14
C ILE A 190 -2.54 16.84 11.63
N THR A 191 -3.38 16.05 10.96
CA THR A 191 -4.75 15.78 11.39
C THR A 191 -4.88 14.32 11.84
N VAL A 192 -5.35 14.13 13.06
CA VAL A 192 -5.73 12.80 13.58
C VAL A 192 -7.22 12.65 13.50
N VAL A 193 -7.71 11.72 12.70
CA VAL A 193 -9.13 11.40 12.60
C VAL A 193 -9.47 10.29 13.59
N LEU A 194 -10.29 10.60 14.56
CA LEU A 194 -10.79 9.65 15.58
C LEU A 194 -12.26 9.31 15.30
N ASN A 195 -12.62 8.05 15.57
CA ASN A 195 -14.02 7.59 15.51
C ASN A 195 -14.73 7.93 14.19
N TRP A 196 -14.03 7.82 13.06
CA TRP A 196 -14.55 8.15 11.74
C TRP A 196 -15.90 7.46 11.43
N THR A 197 -16.19 6.31 12.05
CA THR A 197 -17.47 5.61 11.91
C THR A 197 -18.65 6.33 12.54
N ALA A 198 -18.43 7.26 13.47
CA ALA A 198 -19.52 8.00 14.13
C ALA A 198 -20.27 8.94 13.17
N GLY A 199 -19.65 9.33 12.05
CA GLY A 199 -20.27 10.17 11.01
C GLY A 199 -21.02 9.39 9.92
N LEU A 200 -20.92 8.06 9.89
CA LEU A 200 -21.66 7.24 8.93
C LEU A 200 -23.09 7.05 9.45
N LYS A 201 -24.03 7.79 8.89
CA LYS A 201 -25.46 7.49 9.10
C LYS A 201 -25.74 6.07 8.60
N LYS A 202 -26.38 5.27 9.46
CA LYS A 202 -26.92 3.95 9.10
C LYS A 202 -27.99 4.08 8.03
#